data_e28e90661e8e4ec8d686788af51da3b8
#
_entry.id   e28e90661e8e4ec8d686788af51da3b8
#
_cell.length_a   1.000
_cell.length_b   1.000
_cell.length_c   1.000
_cell.angle_alpha   90.00
_cell.angle_beta   90.00
_cell.angle_gamma   90.00
#
_symmetry.space_group_name_H-M   'P 1'
#
loop_
_entity.id
_entity.type
_entity.pdbx_description
1 polymer ?
#
loop_
_entity_poly.entity_id
_entity_poly.type
_entity_poly.pdbx_seq_one_letter_code
_entity_poly.pdbx_strand_id
1 'polypeptide(L)'
;MGLLLIKNGHVYGPTSLGRKDILIAGRSILSIDTHISEEAVRALDKNAAIIDAEGAWVTPGLMDSHIHFNGAGGEGGPHFRTPPLQLSSFIQAGITTAVAPLGTDGVSRSLRELLAKARSLENEGISTYMYSGAYRLPSVSITENVMTDIVLIDKVIGAKVALSDHRSSHPTVEELRRLISDARVGGMLAGKAGIVEAHMGAEEWGLGIIQEALAGTQIPMSQIVPTHVNRNQKLFDEALKYCEQGGVADMTTSMGSDSDSVKPCDGVRQARLRNIPLSRFTMSTDGNGSMPVFNKAGELVGMGIGEPITLFTALREILLESGVSTEEALALVTSNVADRLKLANKGRLSAGNDADLLIITPSDITLRYVVAKGVIMMREGTIIRKGTFESC
;
A
#
# COMPACT_ATOMS: atom_id res chain seq x y z
N MET A 1 18.29 10.46 -20.43
CA MET A 1 17.45 10.73 -19.23
C MET A 1 16.90 12.13 -19.42
N GLY A 2 15.56 12.27 -19.42
CA GLY A 2 14.94 13.59 -19.60
C GLY A 2 14.78 14.33 -18.28
N LEU A 3 14.71 15.66 -18.36
CA LEU A 3 14.32 16.52 -17.25
C LEU A 3 12.79 16.73 -17.26
N LEU A 4 12.20 16.80 -16.07
CA LEU A 4 10.81 17.21 -15.86
C LEU A 4 10.81 18.31 -14.80
N LEU A 5 10.23 19.45 -15.11
CA LEU A 5 10.02 20.56 -14.18
C LEU A 5 8.53 20.70 -13.88
N ILE A 6 8.16 20.63 -12.61
CA ILE A 6 6.81 20.95 -12.11
C ILE A 6 6.91 22.31 -11.44
N LYS A 7 6.11 23.27 -11.90
CA LYS A 7 6.12 24.66 -11.43
C LYS A 7 4.87 24.98 -10.63
N ASN A 8 5.01 25.95 -9.74
CA ASN A 8 3.88 26.61 -9.05
C ASN A 8 2.97 25.65 -8.25
N GLY A 9 3.49 24.49 -7.79
CA GLY A 9 2.70 23.56 -7.00
C GLY A 9 2.64 23.93 -5.53
N HIS A 10 1.52 23.66 -4.83
CA HIS A 10 1.49 23.62 -3.38
C HIS A 10 1.96 22.23 -2.94
N VAL A 11 3.21 22.15 -2.49
CA VAL A 11 3.91 20.87 -2.29
C VAL A 11 3.68 20.33 -0.88
N TYR A 12 3.30 19.06 -0.78
CA TYR A 12 3.22 18.27 0.46
C TYR A 12 4.24 17.13 0.42
N GLY A 13 5.06 17.02 1.43
CA GLY A 13 6.10 16.02 1.43
C GLY A 13 6.21 15.00 2.59
N PRO A 14 5.18 14.52 3.35
CA PRO A 14 3.76 14.86 3.39
C PRO A 14 3.43 16.19 4.08
N THR A 15 4.33 16.75 4.89
CA THR A 15 4.13 18.07 5.49
C THR A 15 4.15 19.16 4.42
N SER A 16 3.37 20.21 4.63
CA SER A 16 3.31 21.32 3.68
C SER A 16 4.65 22.03 3.56
N LEU A 17 5.16 22.12 2.33
CA LEU A 17 6.35 22.90 1.96
C LEU A 17 5.97 24.25 1.35
N GLY A 18 4.68 24.53 1.22
CA GLY A 18 4.15 25.72 0.57
C GLY A 18 4.29 25.66 -0.97
N ARG A 19 4.25 26.84 -1.61
CA ARG A 19 4.38 26.92 -3.07
C ARG A 19 5.82 26.71 -3.49
N LYS A 20 6.07 25.69 -4.32
CA LYS A 20 7.40 25.27 -4.76
C LYS A 20 7.39 24.81 -6.22
N ASP A 21 8.56 24.84 -6.82
CA ASP A 21 8.90 24.14 -8.06
C ASP A 21 9.67 22.86 -7.73
N ILE A 22 9.50 21.81 -8.53
CA ILE A 22 10.19 20.53 -8.37
C ILE A 22 10.91 20.20 -9.68
N LEU A 23 12.22 20.02 -9.63
CA LEU A 23 13.02 19.53 -10.74
C LEU A 23 13.30 18.03 -10.56
N ILE A 24 12.98 17.27 -11.59
CA ILE A 24 13.18 15.82 -11.65
C ILE A 24 14.20 15.52 -12.74
N ALA A 25 15.16 14.66 -12.42
CA ALA A 25 16.16 14.16 -13.36
C ALA A 25 16.15 12.63 -13.36
N GLY A 26 15.74 12.06 -14.49
CA GLY A 26 15.56 10.60 -14.60
C GLY A 26 14.51 10.09 -13.61
N ARG A 27 14.92 9.31 -12.62
CA ARG A 27 14.00 8.66 -11.65
C ARG A 27 13.90 9.38 -10.31
N SER A 28 14.65 10.45 -10.11
CA SER A 28 14.80 11.08 -8.79
C SER A 28 14.45 12.55 -8.81
N ILE A 29 13.98 13.05 -7.67
CA ILE A 29 13.82 14.48 -7.42
C ILE A 29 15.21 15.08 -7.25
N LEU A 30 15.57 16.04 -8.10
CA LEU A 30 16.86 16.71 -8.05
C LEU A 30 16.85 17.86 -7.05
N SER A 31 15.81 18.71 -7.12
CA SER A 31 15.64 19.84 -6.18
C SER A 31 14.16 20.19 -6.01
N ILE A 32 13.86 20.84 -4.88
CA ILE A 32 12.56 21.46 -4.57
C ILE A 32 12.88 22.87 -4.07
N ASP A 33 12.50 23.88 -4.83
CA ASP A 33 12.82 25.27 -4.57
C ASP A 33 11.62 26.21 -4.74
N THR A 34 11.73 27.45 -4.27
CA THR A 34 10.66 28.45 -4.45
C THR A 34 10.48 28.85 -5.90
N HIS A 35 11.56 28.80 -6.68
CA HIS A 35 11.56 29.08 -8.10
C HIS A 35 12.73 28.38 -8.80
N ILE A 36 12.43 27.68 -9.90
CA ILE A 36 13.43 27.06 -10.78
C ILE A 36 13.26 27.62 -12.18
N SER A 37 14.33 28.22 -12.74
CA SER A 37 14.29 28.84 -14.07
C SER A 37 14.01 27.79 -15.15
N GLU A 38 12.92 27.95 -15.88
CA GLU A 38 12.59 27.12 -17.04
C GLU A 38 13.64 27.24 -18.16
N GLU A 39 14.18 28.44 -18.36
CA GLU A 39 15.23 28.68 -19.34
C GLU A 39 16.48 27.88 -19.00
N ALA A 40 16.89 27.87 -17.75
CA ALA A 40 18.05 27.09 -17.28
C ALA A 40 17.81 25.59 -17.48
N VAL A 41 16.61 25.08 -17.17
CA VAL A 41 16.25 23.68 -17.39
C VAL A 41 16.28 23.33 -18.88
N ARG A 42 15.71 24.17 -19.75
CA ARG A 42 15.74 23.98 -21.21
C ARG A 42 17.14 24.12 -21.81
N ALA A 43 18.02 24.89 -21.19
CA ALA A 43 19.45 24.98 -21.60
C ALA A 43 20.19 23.66 -21.33
N LEU A 44 19.80 22.92 -20.26
CA LEU A 44 20.35 21.60 -19.93
C LEU A 44 19.70 20.48 -20.76
N ASP A 45 18.40 20.56 -20.97
CA ASP A 45 17.63 19.58 -21.79
C ASP A 45 16.55 20.31 -22.58
N LYS A 46 16.79 20.45 -23.91
CA LYS A 46 15.85 21.13 -24.82
C LYS A 46 14.47 20.46 -24.89
N ASN A 47 14.43 19.17 -24.55
CA ASN A 47 13.20 18.37 -24.57
C ASN A 47 12.60 18.20 -23.16
N ALA A 48 13.07 18.98 -22.16
CA ALA A 48 12.53 18.93 -20.81
C ALA A 48 11.01 19.13 -20.82
N ALA A 49 10.31 18.23 -20.15
CA ALA A 49 8.87 18.40 -19.96
C ALA A 49 8.62 19.45 -18.86
N ILE A 50 7.69 20.34 -19.10
CA ILE A 50 7.29 21.36 -18.12
C ILE A 50 5.81 21.17 -17.81
N ILE A 51 5.46 21.13 -16.54
CA ILE A 51 4.09 21.09 -16.03
C ILE A 51 3.92 22.31 -15.13
N ASP A 52 2.96 23.18 -15.43
CA ASP A 52 2.52 24.20 -14.48
C ASP A 52 1.39 23.59 -13.64
N ALA A 53 1.61 23.43 -12.34
CA ALA A 53 0.63 22.90 -11.43
C ALA A 53 -0.47 23.92 -11.07
N GLU A 54 -0.27 25.24 -11.40
CA GLU A 54 -1.29 26.28 -11.22
C GLU A 54 -1.82 26.39 -9.78
N GLY A 55 -0.96 26.10 -8.79
CA GLY A 55 -1.33 26.09 -7.37
C GLY A 55 -2.01 24.79 -6.90
N ALA A 56 -2.18 23.80 -7.78
CA ALA A 56 -2.66 22.47 -7.37
C ALA A 56 -1.71 21.82 -6.35
N TRP A 57 -2.23 20.85 -5.59
CA TRP A 57 -1.41 20.09 -4.66
C TRP A 57 -0.48 19.16 -5.41
N VAL A 58 0.80 19.17 -5.02
CA VAL A 58 1.80 18.19 -5.47
C VAL A 58 2.15 17.34 -4.26
N THR A 59 1.76 16.06 -4.29
CA THR A 59 1.89 15.13 -3.18
C THR A 59 2.77 13.93 -3.56
N PRO A 60 3.30 13.17 -2.60
CA PRO A 60 3.89 11.87 -2.93
C PRO A 60 2.87 10.97 -3.63
N GLY A 61 3.33 10.10 -4.51
CA GLY A 61 2.52 9.04 -5.08
C GLY A 61 2.03 8.06 -4.03
N LEU A 62 0.82 7.54 -4.19
CA LEU A 62 0.22 6.63 -3.22
C LEU A 62 0.98 5.30 -3.18
N MET A 63 1.00 4.72 -1.98
CA MET A 63 1.62 3.43 -1.70
C MET A 63 0.56 2.47 -1.19
N ASP A 64 0.39 1.35 -1.88
CA ASP A 64 -0.52 0.29 -1.48
C ASP A 64 0.27 -0.89 -0.93
N SER A 65 0.18 -1.13 0.38
CA SER A 65 0.93 -2.19 1.06
C SER A 65 0.29 -3.57 0.96
N HIS A 66 -0.91 -3.67 0.36
CA HIS A 66 -1.64 -4.93 0.25
C HIS A 66 -2.55 -4.93 -0.99
N ILE A 67 -2.01 -5.42 -2.10
CA ILE A 67 -2.73 -5.51 -3.38
C ILE A 67 -2.37 -6.79 -4.13
N HIS A 68 -3.35 -7.55 -4.60
CA HIS A 68 -3.15 -8.84 -5.27
C HIS A 68 -2.87 -8.68 -6.76
N PHE A 69 -1.77 -8.03 -7.13
CA PHE A 69 -1.50 -7.71 -8.54
C PHE A 69 -1.26 -8.94 -9.44
N ASN A 70 -0.95 -10.10 -8.86
CA ASN A 70 -0.88 -11.37 -9.61
C ASN A 70 -2.22 -12.13 -9.62
N GLY A 71 -3.27 -11.50 -9.09
CA GLY A 71 -4.58 -12.10 -8.90
C GLY A 71 -4.71 -12.83 -7.57
N ALA A 72 -5.96 -13.07 -7.17
CA ALA A 72 -6.37 -13.80 -5.97
C ALA A 72 -7.60 -14.67 -6.28
N GLY A 73 -8.37 -15.00 -5.26
CA GLY A 73 -9.60 -15.76 -5.39
C GLY A 73 -9.38 -17.26 -5.60
N GLY A 74 -10.42 -17.93 -6.05
CA GLY A 74 -10.46 -19.38 -6.25
C GLY A 74 -11.28 -20.12 -5.20
N GLU A 75 -11.74 -19.44 -4.16
CA GLU A 75 -12.49 -20.06 -3.04
C GLU A 75 -13.84 -20.64 -3.48
N GLY A 76 -14.42 -20.20 -4.55
CA GLY A 76 -15.64 -20.77 -5.15
C GLY A 76 -15.37 -21.76 -6.30
N GLY A 77 -14.10 -22.11 -6.52
CA GLY A 77 -13.65 -22.94 -7.64
C GLY A 77 -12.78 -22.17 -8.65
N PRO A 78 -12.19 -22.87 -9.64
CA PRO A 78 -11.18 -22.26 -10.54
C PRO A 78 -11.66 -21.05 -11.34
N HIS A 79 -12.95 -20.94 -11.62
CA HIS A 79 -13.55 -19.84 -12.36
C HIS A 79 -13.69 -18.55 -11.54
N PHE A 80 -13.49 -18.61 -10.22
CA PHE A 80 -13.43 -17.43 -9.34
C PHE A 80 -12.02 -16.85 -9.15
N ARG A 81 -11.05 -17.31 -9.89
CA ARG A 81 -9.69 -16.74 -9.87
C ARG A 81 -9.67 -15.40 -10.60
N THR A 82 -9.28 -14.32 -9.89
CA THR A 82 -9.13 -13.02 -10.52
C THR A 82 -7.92 -12.98 -11.45
N PRO A 83 -7.97 -12.27 -12.60
CA PRO A 83 -6.81 -12.13 -13.49
C PRO A 83 -5.74 -11.22 -12.86
N PRO A 84 -4.47 -11.27 -13.33
CA PRO A 84 -3.46 -10.30 -12.94
C PRO A 84 -3.86 -8.88 -13.32
N LEU A 85 -3.56 -7.91 -12.42
CA LEU A 85 -3.79 -6.49 -12.68
C LEU A 85 -2.88 -5.95 -13.79
N GLN A 86 -3.38 -4.96 -14.48
CA GLN A 86 -2.64 -4.20 -15.49
C GLN A 86 -2.16 -2.86 -14.92
N LEU A 87 -1.18 -2.22 -15.58
CA LEU A 87 -0.56 -0.98 -15.13
C LEU A 87 -1.60 0.16 -14.97
N SER A 88 -2.53 0.26 -15.89
CA SER A 88 -3.56 1.33 -15.88
C SER A 88 -4.38 1.36 -14.59
N SER A 89 -4.65 0.21 -13.97
CA SER A 89 -5.40 0.13 -12.72
C SER A 89 -4.69 0.85 -11.56
N PHE A 90 -3.35 0.76 -11.50
CA PHE A 90 -2.55 1.47 -10.49
C PHE A 90 -2.51 2.97 -10.78
N ILE A 91 -2.29 3.33 -12.04
CA ILE A 91 -2.17 4.73 -12.46
C ILE A 91 -3.49 5.47 -12.22
N GLN A 92 -4.63 4.85 -12.53
CA GLN A 92 -5.95 5.43 -12.28
C GLN A 92 -6.17 5.72 -10.79
N ALA A 93 -5.62 4.89 -9.92
CA ALA A 93 -5.70 5.03 -8.47
C ALA A 93 -4.61 5.94 -7.86
N GLY A 94 -3.69 6.48 -8.67
CA GLY A 94 -2.55 7.26 -8.17
C GLY A 94 -1.50 6.42 -7.44
N ILE A 95 -1.54 5.10 -7.56
CA ILE A 95 -0.61 4.18 -6.91
C ILE A 95 0.68 4.11 -7.72
N THR A 96 1.79 4.51 -7.11
CA THR A 96 3.13 4.47 -7.73
C THR A 96 4.02 3.41 -7.10
N THR A 97 3.64 2.91 -5.92
CA THR A 97 4.34 1.83 -5.21
C THR A 97 3.32 0.82 -4.68
N ALA A 98 3.54 -0.46 -4.96
CA ALA A 98 2.63 -1.54 -4.59
C ALA A 98 3.36 -2.73 -3.96
N VAL A 99 2.76 -3.36 -2.95
CA VAL A 99 3.27 -4.59 -2.32
C VAL A 99 2.21 -5.68 -2.41
N ALA A 100 2.58 -6.85 -2.94
CA ALA A 100 1.63 -7.93 -3.08
C ALA A 100 1.95 -9.14 -2.21
N PRO A 101 0.91 -9.71 -1.55
CA PRO A 101 0.92 -11.07 -1.04
C PRO A 101 0.37 -12.07 -2.07
N LEU A 102 0.56 -13.37 -1.79
CA LEU A 102 -0.41 -14.37 -2.20
C LEU A 102 -1.64 -14.30 -1.28
N GLY A 103 -2.80 -14.64 -1.81
CA GLY A 103 -4.04 -14.80 -1.04
C GLY A 103 -4.22 -16.22 -0.50
N THR A 104 -5.47 -16.68 -0.44
CA THR A 104 -5.87 -18.03 0.01
C THR A 104 -5.21 -19.13 -0.83
N ASP A 105 -5.13 -18.93 -2.16
CA ASP A 105 -4.51 -19.88 -3.08
C ASP A 105 -2.98 -19.74 -3.09
N GLY A 106 -2.33 -20.45 -2.19
CA GLY A 106 -0.88 -20.66 -2.18
C GLY A 106 -0.44 -21.98 -2.84
N VAL A 107 -1.36 -22.68 -3.52
CA VAL A 107 -1.14 -23.99 -4.14
C VAL A 107 -1.00 -23.87 -5.66
N SER A 108 -2.02 -23.31 -6.32
CA SER A 108 -2.03 -23.15 -7.78
C SER A 108 -1.51 -21.78 -8.25
N ARG A 109 -1.32 -20.82 -7.34
CA ARG A 109 -0.53 -19.60 -7.52
C ARG A 109 0.80 -19.75 -6.78
N SER A 110 1.87 -19.23 -7.35
CA SER A 110 3.20 -19.38 -6.77
C SER A 110 3.88 -18.05 -6.49
N LEU A 111 4.76 -18.01 -5.49
CA LEU A 111 5.61 -16.85 -5.22
C LEU A 111 6.56 -16.53 -6.38
N ARG A 112 6.94 -17.54 -7.20
CA ARG A 112 7.76 -17.33 -8.40
C ARG A 112 7.00 -16.54 -9.46
N GLU A 113 5.74 -16.87 -9.68
CA GLU A 113 4.85 -16.14 -10.59
C GLU A 113 4.59 -14.72 -10.06
N LEU A 114 4.35 -14.57 -8.75
CA LEU A 114 4.20 -13.25 -8.11
C LEU A 114 5.45 -12.39 -8.29
N LEU A 115 6.66 -12.95 -8.11
CA LEU A 115 7.92 -12.26 -8.34
C LEU A 115 8.09 -11.84 -9.81
N ALA A 116 7.73 -12.70 -10.75
CA ALA A 116 7.76 -12.39 -12.18
C ALA A 116 6.82 -11.20 -12.50
N LYS A 117 5.60 -11.22 -11.97
CA LYS A 117 4.63 -10.12 -12.15
C LYS A 117 5.11 -8.82 -11.47
N ALA A 118 5.71 -8.90 -10.28
CA ALA A 118 6.32 -7.75 -9.64
C ALA A 118 7.38 -7.08 -10.53
N ARG A 119 8.27 -7.88 -11.11
CA ARG A 119 9.29 -7.38 -12.05
C ARG A 119 8.69 -6.83 -13.35
N SER A 120 7.62 -7.44 -13.85
CA SER A 120 6.90 -6.94 -15.03
C SER A 120 6.37 -5.52 -14.78
N LEU A 121 5.59 -5.31 -13.72
CA LEU A 121 5.05 -3.99 -13.35
C LEU A 121 6.18 -2.97 -13.05
N GLU A 122 7.28 -3.42 -12.45
CA GLU A 122 8.47 -2.59 -12.25
C GLU A 122 9.06 -2.08 -13.58
N ASN A 123 9.13 -2.95 -14.60
CA ASN A 123 9.60 -2.58 -15.93
C ASN A 123 8.59 -1.68 -16.66
N GLU A 124 7.30 -1.84 -16.40
CA GLU A 124 6.24 -1.01 -16.97
C GLU A 124 6.18 0.38 -16.32
N GLY A 125 6.75 0.57 -15.10
CA GLY A 125 7.01 1.91 -14.60
C GLY A 125 6.60 2.23 -13.17
N ILE A 126 5.96 1.33 -12.41
CA ILE A 126 5.70 1.54 -10.99
C ILE A 126 6.70 0.77 -10.11
N SER A 127 6.81 1.14 -8.83
CA SER A 127 7.65 0.40 -7.89
C SER A 127 6.87 -0.73 -7.26
N THR A 128 7.45 -1.94 -7.22
CA THR A 128 6.77 -3.12 -6.72
C THR A 128 7.62 -3.92 -5.75
N TYR A 129 6.95 -4.49 -4.76
CA TYR A 129 7.50 -5.40 -3.76
C TYR A 129 6.53 -6.56 -3.52
N MET A 130 6.92 -7.53 -2.70
CA MET A 130 6.07 -8.66 -2.35
C MET A 130 6.38 -9.19 -0.96
N TYR A 131 5.44 -9.95 -0.43
CA TYR A 131 5.64 -10.76 0.77
C TYR A 131 5.90 -12.21 0.40
N SER A 132 6.73 -12.91 1.17
CA SER A 132 6.88 -14.36 1.15
C SER A 132 5.74 -15.01 1.95
N GLY A 133 5.41 -16.25 1.66
CA GLY A 133 4.28 -16.95 2.29
C GLY A 133 2.94 -16.73 1.59
N ALA A 134 1.91 -17.22 2.21
CA ALA A 134 0.51 -17.12 1.81
C ALA A 134 -0.35 -17.14 3.09
N TYR A 135 -1.61 -17.59 3.02
CA TYR A 135 -2.50 -17.65 4.18
C TYR A 135 -2.04 -18.64 5.25
N ARG A 136 -1.45 -19.77 4.86
CA ARG A 136 -1.24 -20.93 5.72
C ARG A 136 0.20 -21.04 6.21
N LEU A 137 0.38 -21.62 7.41
CA LEU A 137 1.65 -22.13 7.90
C LEU A 137 1.68 -23.68 7.78
N PRO A 138 2.86 -24.28 7.53
CA PRO A 138 4.14 -23.62 7.25
C PRO A 138 4.10 -22.80 5.95
N SER A 139 4.83 -21.67 5.94
CA SER A 139 4.84 -20.73 4.83
C SER A 139 5.46 -21.35 3.57
N VAL A 140 4.81 -21.14 2.42
CA VAL A 140 5.46 -21.36 1.12
C VAL A 140 6.57 -20.32 0.90
N SER A 141 7.64 -20.70 0.19
CA SER A 141 8.80 -19.85 -0.08
C SER A 141 9.35 -20.11 -1.49
N ILE A 142 10.16 -19.18 -2.00
CA ILE A 142 10.89 -19.34 -3.27
C ILE A 142 12.19 -20.09 -3.07
N THR A 143 12.85 -19.76 -1.96
CA THR A 143 14.10 -20.39 -1.52
C THR A 143 13.80 -21.46 -0.45
N GLU A 144 14.56 -21.53 0.62
CA GLU A 144 14.37 -22.55 1.66
C GLU A 144 13.26 -22.21 2.65
N ASN A 145 13.13 -20.93 2.99
CA ASN A 145 12.18 -20.42 3.98
C ASN A 145 11.95 -18.90 3.84
N VAL A 146 11.08 -18.33 4.67
CA VAL A 146 10.74 -16.90 4.67
C VAL A 146 11.96 -16.02 4.92
N MET A 147 12.84 -16.40 5.86
CA MET A 147 14.02 -15.60 6.19
C MET A 147 14.97 -15.50 4.98
N THR A 148 15.25 -16.64 4.31
CA THR A 148 16.12 -16.67 3.12
C THR A 148 15.50 -15.96 1.92
N ASP A 149 14.17 -16.01 1.75
CA ASP A 149 13.47 -15.21 0.74
C ASP A 149 13.70 -13.71 0.97
N ILE A 150 13.54 -13.22 2.21
CA ILE A 150 13.74 -11.82 2.55
C ILE A 150 15.19 -11.40 2.33
N VAL A 151 16.15 -12.24 2.70
CA VAL A 151 17.58 -11.92 2.57
C VAL A 151 18.04 -11.92 1.12
N LEU A 152 17.64 -12.91 0.33
CA LEU A 152 18.23 -13.16 -0.99
C LEU A 152 17.46 -12.54 -2.16
N ILE A 153 16.19 -12.14 -1.97
CA ILE A 153 15.35 -11.63 -3.05
C ILE A 153 14.99 -10.18 -2.80
N ASP A 154 15.51 -9.26 -3.59
CA ASP A 154 15.34 -7.80 -3.42
C ASP A 154 13.89 -7.37 -3.27
N LYS A 155 12.97 -8.00 -4.02
CA LYS A 155 11.55 -7.68 -4.00
C LYS A 155 10.82 -8.17 -2.75
N VAL A 156 11.35 -9.14 -2.02
CA VAL A 156 10.71 -9.67 -0.81
C VAL A 156 11.11 -8.82 0.39
N ILE A 157 10.10 -8.18 1.02
CA ILE A 157 10.32 -7.23 2.11
C ILE A 157 9.68 -7.66 3.44
N GLY A 158 9.00 -8.79 3.48
CA GLY A 158 8.31 -9.33 4.65
C GLY A 158 7.61 -10.64 4.34
N ALA A 159 6.72 -11.05 5.23
CA ALA A 159 5.96 -12.29 5.13
C ALA A 159 4.45 -12.06 5.21
N LYS A 160 3.66 -13.01 4.70
CA LYS A 160 2.19 -13.05 4.76
C LYS A 160 1.72 -14.24 5.55
N VAL A 161 0.66 -14.05 6.33
CA VAL A 161 -0.11 -15.11 7.02
C VAL A 161 -1.57 -14.69 7.17
N ALA A 162 -2.49 -15.64 7.35
CA ALA A 162 -3.87 -15.37 7.76
C ALA A 162 -4.11 -15.86 9.19
N LEU A 163 -4.81 -15.05 9.97
CA LEU A 163 -5.15 -15.29 11.37
C LEU A 163 -6.64 -15.03 11.59
N SER A 164 -7.22 -15.76 12.54
CA SER A 164 -8.64 -15.59 12.93
C SER A 164 -9.61 -15.67 11.73
N ASP A 165 -9.31 -16.55 10.79
CA ASP A 165 -10.02 -16.74 9.53
C ASP A 165 -10.16 -18.24 9.24
N HIS A 166 -11.36 -18.68 8.83
CA HIS A 166 -11.65 -20.08 8.51
C HIS A 166 -10.77 -20.67 7.40
N ARG A 167 -10.08 -19.82 6.60
CA ARG A 167 -9.13 -20.22 5.54
C ARG A 167 -7.71 -20.32 6.07
N SER A 168 -7.45 -19.89 7.29
CA SER A 168 -6.11 -19.95 7.91
C SER A 168 -5.73 -21.40 8.22
N SER A 169 -4.48 -21.64 8.61
CA SER A 169 -4.04 -22.92 9.19
C SER A 169 -4.30 -23.01 10.69
N HIS A 170 -4.89 -21.98 11.31
CA HIS A 170 -5.05 -21.84 12.75
C HIS A 170 -3.71 -22.13 13.49
N PRO A 171 -2.65 -21.31 13.20
CA PRO A 171 -1.34 -21.58 13.75
C PRO A 171 -1.35 -21.49 15.27
N THR A 172 -0.48 -22.26 15.90
CA THR A 172 -0.18 -22.10 17.32
C THR A 172 0.57 -20.78 17.57
N VAL A 173 0.55 -20.31 18.80
CA VAL A 173 1.32 -19.12 19.24
C VAL A 173 2.80 -19.27 18.89
N GLU A 174 3.39 -20.45 19.07
CA GLU A 174 4.80 -20.72 18.79
C GLU A 174 5.13 -20.71 17.28
N GLU A 175 4.23 -21.22 16.43
CA GLU A 175 4.41 -21.16 14.98
C GLU A 175 4.35 -19.70 14.48
N LEU A 176 3.41 -18.91 14.99
CA LEU A 176 3.33 -17.49 14.66
C LEU A 176 4.56 -16.73 15.16
N ARG A 177 5.00 -16.98 16.40
CA ARG A 177 6.22 -16.38 16.98
C ARG A 177 7.44 -16.69 16.15
N ARG A 178 7.59 -17.93 15.67
CA ARG A 178 8.69 -18.34 14.79
C ARG A 178 8.66 -17.57 13.47
N LEU A 179 7.49 -17.49 12.81
CA LEU A 179 7.35 -16.71 11.58
C LEU A 179 7.76 -15.23 11.78
N ILE A 180 7.29 -14.61 12.87
CA ILE A 180 7.64 -13.21 13.20
C ILE A 180 9.15 -13.07 13.42
N SER A 181 9.76 -14.01 14.13
CA SER A 181 11.21 -14.02 14.39
C SER A 181 12.02 -14.19 13.12
N ASP A 182 11.65 -15.12 12.24
CA ASP A 182 12.33 -15.39 10.97
C ASP A 182 12.24 -14.18 10.03
N ALA A 183 11.04 -13.58 9.91
CA ALA A 183 10.85 -12.36 9.12
C ALA A 183 11.70 -11.21 9.67
N ARG A 184 11.70 -11.00 11.00
CA ARG A 184 12.50 -9.97 11.67
C ARG A 184 13.98 -10.13 11.41
N VAL A 185 14.53 -11.34 11.63
CA VAL A 185 15.95 -11.61 11.41
C VAL A 185 16.32 -11.43 9.95
N GLY A 186 15.51 -11.94 9.02
CA GLY A 186 15.68 -11.70 7.58
C GLY A 186 15.73 -10.22 7.24
N GLY A 187 14.82 -9.43 7.80
CA GLY A 187 14.78 -7.98 7.62
C GLY A 187 16.02 -7.27 8.18
N MET A 188 16.51 -7.70 9.35
CA MET A 188 17.74 -7.15 9.96
C MET A 188 18.99 -7.45 9.10
N LEU A 189 19.12 -8.67 8.60
CA LEU A 189 20.25 -9.09 7.78
C LEU A 189 20.27 -8.39 6.42
N ALA A 190 19.09 -8.11 5.85
CA ALA A 190 18.95 -7.51 4.53
C ALA A 190 18.78 -5.98 4.52
N GLY A 191 18.67 -5.34 5.69
CA GLY A 191 18.33 -3.92 5.79
C GLY A 191 16.91 -3.59 5.32
N LYS A 192 15.99 -4.57 5.39
CA LYS A 192 14.59 -4.47 4.94
C LYS A 192 13.63 -4.40 6.13
N ALA A 193 12.33 -4.22 5.85
CA ALA A 193 11.29 -4.19 6.90
C ALA A 193 11.24 -5.50 7.69
N GLY A 194 11.16 -6.64 7.01
CA GLY A 194 11.02 -7.95 7.62
C GLY A 194 9.74 -8.07 8.46
N ILE A 195 8.68 -7.34 8.13
CA ILE A 195 7.40 -7.38 8.83
C ILE A 195 6.61 -8.63 8.45
N VAL A 196 5.65 -8.98 9.30
CA VAL A 196 4.60 -9.96 8.97
C VAL A 196 3.30 -9.20 8.72
N GLU A 197 2.78 -9.30 7.51
CA GLU A 197 1.44 -8.80 7.12
C GLU A 197 0.42 -9.89 7.46
N ALA A 198 -0.41 -9.66 8.45
CA ALA A 198 -1.38 -10.63 8.95
C ALA A 198 -2.79 -10.28 8.46
N HIS A 199 -3.34 -11.07 7.52
CA HIS A 199 -4.76 -11.02 7.18
C HIS A 199 -5.58 -11.38 8.41
N MET A 200 -6.49 -10.51 8.82
CA MET A 200 -7.40 -10.76 9.93
C MET A 200 -8.78 -11.15 9.41
N GLY A 201 -9.25 -12.32 9.83
CA GLY A 201 -10.62 -12.75 9.63
C GLY A 201 -11.58 -12.21 10.69
N ALA A 202 -12.78 -12.80 10.78
CA ALA A 202 -13.84 -12.39 11.69
C ALA A 202 -14.06 -13.36 12.87
N GLU A 203 -13.13 -14.29 13.10
CA GLU A 203 -13.25 -15.25 14.21
C GLU A 203 -13.05 -14.55 15.57
N GLU A 204 -13.59 -15.17 16.63
CA GLU A 204 -13.64 -14.58 17.98
C GLU A 204 -12.26 -14.27 18.59
N TRP A 205 -11.22 -14.99 18.17
CA TRP A 205 -9.84 -14.78 18.64
C TRP A 205 -9.29 -13.38 18.34
N GLY A 206 -9.78 -12.72 17.27
CA GLY A 206 -9.36 -11.38 16.91
C GLY A 206 -7.83 -11.22 16.88
N LEU A 207 -7.30 -10.21 17.54
CA LEU A 207 -5.86 -9.96 17.68
C LEU A 207 -5.18 -10.73 18.84
N GLY A 208 -5.92 -11.54 19.59
CA GLY A 208 -5.40 -12.24 20.79
C GLY A 208 -4.15 -13.06 20.51
N ILE A 209 -4.13 -13.85 19.44
CA ILE A 209 -2.97 -14.67 19.06
C ILE A 209 -1.71 -13.83 18.78
N ILE A 210 -1.87 -12.63 18.20
CA ILE A 210 -0.73 -11.71 17.97
C ILE A 210 -0.15 -11.24 19.31
N GLN A 211 -1.03 -10.84 20.22
CA GLN A 211 -0.62 -10.37 21.55
C GLN A 211 0.10 -11.47 22.33
N GLU A 212 -0.41 -12.71 22.30
CA GLU A 212 0.22 -13.86 22.93
C GLU A 212 1.57 -14.22 22.28
N ALA A 213 1.68 -14.16 20.95
CA ALA A 213 2.94 -14.43 20.26
C ALA A 213 4.04 -13.43 20.59
N LEU A 214 3.69 -12.19 20.88
CA LEU A 214 4.63 -11.13 21.25
C LEU A 214 4.92 -11.08 22.76
N ALA A 215 4.03 -11.63 23.59
CA ALA A 215 4.14 -11.58 25.04
C ALA A 215 5.47 -12.21 25.53
N GLY A 216 6.17 -11.49 26.43
CA GLY A 216 7.44 -11.94 27.00
C GLY A 216 8.63 -11.92 26.04
N THR A 217 8.46 -11.39 24.82
CA THR A 217 9.55 -11.24 23.83
C THR A 217 10.08 -9.79 23.80
N GLN A 218 11.23 -9.59 23.13
CA GLN A 218 11.74 -8.26 22.79
C GLN A 218 11.38 -7.83 21.37
N ILE A 219 10.45 -8.54 20.72
CA ILE A 219 9.98 -8.22 19.38
C ILE A 219 9.04 -7.02 19.45
N PRO A 220 9.29 -5.93 18.71
CA PRO A 220 8.39 -4.79 18.70
C PRO A 220 6.99 -5.18 18.18
N MET A 221 5.94 -4.60 18.74
CA MET A 221 4.57 -4.84 18.26
C MET A 221 4.40 -4.49 16.79
N SER A 222 5.12 -3.48 16.29
CA SER A 222 5.12 -3.07 14.88
C SER A 222 5.76 -4.10 13.91
N GLN A 223 6.31 -5.22 14.43
CA GLN A 223 6.89 -6.27 13.58
C GLN A 223 5.84 -7.12 12.88
N ILE A 224 4.64 -7.21 13.44
CA ILE A 224 3.48 -7.82 12.79
C ILE A 224 2.37 -6.77 12.64
N VAL A 225 1.76 -6.73 11.48
CA VAL A 225 0.75 -5.74 11.13
C VAL A 225 -0.54 -6.44 10.76
N PRO A 226 -1.55 -6.38 11.61
CA PRO A 226 -2.88 -6.82 11.24
C PRO A 226 -3.46 -5.91 10.16
N THR A 227 -3.89 -6.50 9.05
CA THR A 227 -4.66 -5.83 8.00
C THR A 227 -6.13 -6.27 8.01
N HIS A 228 -7.00 -5.52 7.35
CA HIS A 228 -8.45 -5.70 7.39
C HIS A 228 -9.05 -5.47 8.77
N VAL A 229 -8.38 -4.67 9.61
CA VAL A 229 -8.82 -4.45 10.99
C VAL A 229 -10.18 -3.76 11.08
N ASN A 230 -10.58 -3.10 10.00
CA ASN A 230 -11.87 -2.42 9.87
C ASN A 230 -12.99 -3.32 9.31
N ARG A 231 -12.78 -4.64 9.27
CA ARG A 231 -13.76 -5.64 8.82
C ARG A 231 -15.06 -5.60 9.63
N ASN A 232 -14.96 -5.38 10.94
CA ASN A 232 -16.09 -5.13 11.82
C ASN A 232 -15.67 -4.27 13.01
N GLN A 233 -16.65 -3.70 13.73
CA GLN A 233 -16.37 -2.79 14.84
C GLN A 233 -15.60 -3.45 15.99
N LYS A 234 -15.89 -4.73 16.31
CA LYS A 234 -15.19 -5.47 17.38
C LYS A 234 -13.69 -5.57 17.11
N LEU A 235 -13.32 -6.03 15.90
CA LEU A 235 -11.93 -6.15 15.50
C LEU A 235 -11.23 -4.77 15.44
N PHE A 236 -11.97 -3.75 15.00
CA PHE A 236 -11.44 -2.39 14.97
C PHE A 236 -11.15 -1.85 16.38
N ASP A 237 -12.02 -2.10 17.35
CA ASP A 237 -11.79 -1.73 18.77
C ASP A 237 -10.56 -2.43 19.36
N GLU A 238 -10.30 -3.69 18.98
CA GLU A 238 -9.07 -4.41 19.35
C GLU A 238 -7.83 -3.79 18.67
N ALA A 239 -7.94 -3.40 17.40
CA ALA A 239 -6.88 -2.73 16.68
C ALA A 239 -6.53 -1.36 17.27
N LEU A 240 -7.54 -0.59 17.71
CA LEU A 240 -7.32 0.68 18.42
C LEU A 240 -6.49 0.44 19.70
N LYS A 241 -6.85 -0.55 20.53
CA LYS A 241 -6.07 -0.94 21.72
C LYS A 241 -4.66 -1.40 21.37
N TYR A 242 -4.51 -2.16 20.29
CA TYR A 242 -3.21 -2.60 19.79
C TYR A 242 -2.32 -1.42 19.40
N CYS A 243 -2.88 -0.41 18.73
CA CYS A 243 -2.19 0.82 18.37
C CYS A 243 -1.83 1.69 19.58
N GLU A 244 -2.70 1.77 20.60
CA GLU A 244 -2.42 2.43 21.89
C GLU A 244 -1.18 1.84 22.59
N GLN A 245 -0.96 0.53 22.44
CA GLN A 245 0.18 -0.20 23.00
C GLN A 245 1.45 -0.12 22.14
N GLY A 246 1.42 0.59 21.02
CA GLY A 246 2.57 0.79 20.12
C GLY A 246 2.58 -0.09 18.87
N GLY A 247 1.51 -0.86 18.64
CA GLY A 247 1.28 -1.59 17.40
C GLY A 247 1.02 -0.65 16.20
N VAL A 248 0.97 -1.24 15.03
CA VAL A 248 0.55 -0.59 13.77
C VAL A 248 -0.53 -1.46 13.13
N ALA A 249 -1.59 -0.86 12.62
CA ALA A 249 -2.70 -1.56 12.00
C ALA A 249 -3.00 -1.00 10.60
N ASP A 250 -3.56 -1.84 9.73
CA ASP A 250 -3.87 -1.47 8.36
C ASP A 250 -5.38 -1.57 8.09
N MET A 251 -5.97 -0.47 7.61
CA MET A 251 -7.36 -0.38 7.22
C MET A 251 -7.51 -0.67 5.73
N THR A 252 -8.46 -1.51 5.37
CA THR A 252 -8.73 -1.87 3.98
C THR A 252 -9.79 -0.95 3.38
N THR A 253 -9.43 -0.29 2.28
CA THR A 253 -10.29 0.72 1.64
C THR A 253 -11.41 0.14 0.78
N SER A 254 -11.28 -1.09 0.31
CA SER A 254 -12.35 -1.80 -0.42
C SER A 254 -13.46 -2.33 0.49
N MET A 255 -13.27 -2.28 1.81
CA MET A 255 -14.28 -2.62 2.81
C MET A 255 -15.09 -1.37 3.21
N GLY A 256 -16.33 -1.55 3.65
CA GLY A 256 -17.18 -0.46 4.10
C GLY A 256 -18.56 -0.45 3.46
N SER A 257 -18.86 -1.42 2.60
CA SER A 257 -20.21 -1.64 2.03
C SER A 257 -21.10 -2.51 2.93
N ASP A 258 -20.50 -3.30 3.82
CA ASP A 258 -21.24 -4.16 4.74
C ASP A 258 -21.62 -3.38 6.01
N SER A 259 -22.79 -3.71 6.59
CA SER A 259 -23.35 -3.01 7.75
C SER A 259 -22.45 -2.99 8.98
N ASP A 260 -21.55 -3.95 9.11
CA ASP A 260 -20.71 -4.15 10.28
C ASP A 260 -19.29 -3.60 10.10
N SER A 261 -18.87 -3.29 8.88
CA SER A 261 -17.53 -2.78 8.60
C SER A 261 -17.38 -1.30 8.95
N VAL A 262 -16.18 -0.92 9.40
CA VAL A 262 -15.85 0.47 9.71
C VAL A 262 -15.22 1.11 8.48
N LYS A 263 -15.82 2.18 7.97
CA LYS A 263 -15.22 2.94 6.88
C LYS A 263 -13.89 3.57 7.32
N PRO A 264 -12.86 3.64 6.46
CA PRO A 264 -11.59 4.27 6.83
C PRO A 264 -11.73 5.68 7.41
N CYS A 265 -12.63 6.50 6.87
CA CYS A 265 -12.91 7.84 7.38
C CYS A 265 -13.42 7.81 8.83
N ASP A 266 -14.33 6.89 9.18
CA ASP A 266 -14.84 6.72 10.54
C ASP A 266 -13.79 6.11 11.46
N GLY A 267 -12.95 5.21 10.94
CA GLY A 267 -11.80 4.67 11.67
C GLY A 267 -10.80 5.75 12.08
N VAL A 268 -10.50 6.68 11.18
CA VAL A 268 -9.65 7.85 11.47
C VAL A 268 -10.27 8.73 12.55
N ARG A 269 -11.59 8.99 12.51
CA ARG A 269 -12.31 9.75 13.55
C ARG A 269 -12.23 9.04 14.91
N GLN A 270 -12.45 7.71 14.94
CA GLN A 270 -12.38 6.92 16.18
C GLN A 270 -10.97 6.92 16.77
N ALA A 271 -9.93 6.79 15.95
CA ALA A 271 -8.54 6.88 16.40
C ALA A 271 -8.23 8.23 17.03
N ARG A 272 -8.66 9.33 16.41
CA ARG A 272 -8.49 10.67 16.96
C ARG A 272 -9.22 10.89 18.28
N LEU A 273 -10.46 10.42 18.40
CA LEU A 273 -11.24 10.50 19.65
C LEU A 273 -10.53 9.81 20.83
N ARG A 274 -9.74 8.78 20.55
CA ARG A 274 -8.90 8.07 21.54
C ARG A 274 -7.49 8.65 21.69
N ASN A 275 -7.16 9.75 20.99
CA ASN A 275 -5.82 10.35 20.95
C ASN A 275 -4.72 9.37 20.47
N ILE A 276 -5.06 8.42 19.60
CA ILE A 276 -4.09 7.50 18.98
C ILE A 276 -3.44 8.24 17.80
N PRO A 277 -2.10 8.31 17.74
CA PRO A 277 -1.42 8.94 16.62
C PRO A 277 -1.76 8.24 15.28
N LEU A 278 -2.15 9.00 14.26
CA LEU A 278 -2.46 8.43 12.94
C LEU A 278 -1.25 7.79 12.26
N SER A 279 -0.03 8.06 12.72
CA SER A 279 1.18 7.33 12.32
C SER A 279 1.17 5.83 12.69
N ARG A 280 0.22 5.39 13.52
CA ARG A 280 -0.03 3.98 13.83
C ARG A 280 -0.94 3.28 12.83
N PHE A 281 -1.43 4.01 11.83
CA PHE A 281 -2.33 3.45 10.83
C PHE A 281 -1.76 3.60 9.43
N THR A 282 -2.05 2.60 8.60
CA THR A 282 -1.90 2.64 7.14
C THR A 282 -3.23 2.30 6.50
N MET A 283 -3.35 2.57 5.21
CA MET A 283 -4.46 2.09 4.41
C MET A 283 -3.93 1.34 3.19
N SER A 284 -4.62 0.26 2.83
CA SER A 284 -4.37 -0.53 1.63
C SER A 284 -5.69 -0.93 0.97
N THR A 285 -5.64 -1.38 -0.29
CA THR A 285 -6.87 -1.67 -1.02
C THR A 285 -7.41 -3.07 -0.82
N ASP A 286 -6.57 -4.07 -0.56
CA ASP A 286 -6.86 -5.47 -0.87
C ASP A 286 -7.33 -5.63 -2.34
N GLY A 287 -6.82 -4.74 -3.20
CA GLY A 287 -7.21 -4.64 -4.59
C GLY A 287 -6.95 -5.94 -5.34
N ASN A 288 -7.88 -6.30 -6.23
CA ASN A 288 -7.91 -7.58 -6.93
C ASN A 288 -8.06 -8.81 -6.01
N GLY A 289 -8.26 -8.60 -4.70
CA GLY A 289 -8.70 -9.62 -3.77
C GLY A 289 -10.14 -10.07 -4.07
N SER A 290 -10.45 -11.31 -3.79
CA SER A 290 -11.81 -11.84 -3.90
C SER A 290 -12.66 -11.33 -2.73
N MET A 291 -13.83 -10.80 -3.03
CA MET A 291 -14.78 -10.31 -2.06
C MET A 291 -16.05 -11.17 -2.14
N PRO A 292 -16.24 -12.15 -1.23
CA PRO A 292 -17.45 -12.97 -1.24
C PRO A 292 -18.69 -12.12 -0.91
N VAL A 293 -19.74 -12.30 -1.71
CA VAL A 293 -21.03 -11.64 -1.49
C VAL A 293 -22.00 -12.69 -0.93
N PHE A 294 -22.50 -12.44 0.28
CA PHE A 294 -23.46 -13.30 0.95
C PHE A 294 -24.86 -12.70 0.90
N ASN A 295 -25.87 -13.55 0.79
CA ASN A 295 -27.27 -13.15 0.96
C ASN A 295 -27.62 -13.03 2.45
N LYS A 296 -28.86 -12.58 2.74
CA LYS A 296 -29.37 -12.44 4.13
C LYS A 296 -29.43 -13.76 4.91
N ALA A 297 -29.38 -14.92 4.25
CA ALA A 297 -29.32 -16.23 4.87
C ALA A 297 -27.89 -16.73 5.12
N GLY A 298 -26.86 -15.92 4.76
CA GLY A 298 -25.46 -16.30 4.89
C GLY A 298 -24.94 -17.22 3.78
N GLU A 299 -25.67 -17.37 2.68
CA GLU A 299 -25.25 -18.20 1.55
C GLU A 299 -24.45 -17.36 0.56
N LEU A 300 -23.35 -17.92 0.03
CA LEU A 300 -22.52 -17.29 -1.00
C LEU A 300 -23.34 -17.16 -2.29
N VAL A 301 -23.64 -15.95 -2.72
CA VAL A 301 -24.42 -15.66 -3.93
C VAL A 301 -23.60 -15.03 -5.06
N GLY A 302 -22.36 -14.66 -4.78
CA GLY A 302 -21.46 -14.08 -5.79
C GLY A 302 -20.08 -13.76 -5.23
N MET A 303 -19.20 -13.32 -6.13
CA MET A 303 -17.86 -12.84 -5.80
C MET A 303 -17.67 -11.48 -6.44
N GLY A 304 -17.32 -10.48 -5.64
CA GLY A 304 -16.81 -9.20 -6.08
C GLY A 304 -15.28 -9.21 -6.17
N ILE A 305 -14.74 -8.13 -6.64
CA ILE A 305 -13.29 -7.90 -6.73
C ILE A 305 -12.99 -6.53 -6.09
N GLY A 306 -12.01 -6.48 -5.21
CA GLY A 306 -11.52 -5.22 -4.66
C GLY A 306 -10.88 -4.35 -5.75
N GLU A 307 -11.24 -3.08 -5.81
CA GLU A 307 -10.73 -2.17 -6.84
C GLU A 307 -9.60 -1.29 -6.29
N PRO A 308 -8.45 -1.15 -6.99
CA PRO A 308 -7.36 -0.28 -6.56
C PRO A 308 -7.75 1.19 -6.36
N ILE A 309 -8.72 1.69 -7.12
CA ILE A 309 -9.20 3.08 -7.03
C ILE A 309 -9.76 3.44 -5.64
N THR A 310 -10.14 2.45 -4.85
CA THR A 310 -10.65 2.67 -3.49
C THR A 310 -9.65 3.36 -2.57
N LEU A 311 -8.32 3.25 -2.84
CA LEU A 311 -7.31 3.95 -2.07
C LEU A 311 -7.43 5.47 -2.22
N PHE A 312 -7.54 5.95 -3.46
CA PHE A 312 -7.71 7.37 -3.72
C PHE A 312 -9.09 7.86 -3.27
N THR A 313 -10.13 7.04 -3.44
CA THR A 313 -11.49 7.36 -2.99
C THR A 313 -11.56 7.52 -1.46
N ALA A 314 -10.96 6.62 -0.70
CA ALA A 314 -10.90 6.72 0.76
C ALA A 314 -10.06 7.92 1.23
N LEU A 315 -8.92 8.18 0.58
CA LEU A 315 -8.13 9.39 0.84
C LEU A 315 -8.97 10.66 0.61
N ARG A 316 -9.70 10.72 -0.50
CA ARG A 316 -10.60 11.84 -0.82
C ARG A 316 -11.69 12.02 0.24
N GLU A 317 -12.33 10.95 0.67
CA GLU A 317 -13.35 10.97 1.73
C GLU A 317 -12.77 11.49 3.06
N ILE A 318 -11.57 11.02 3.44
CA ILE A 318 -10.87 11.48 4.64
C ILE A 318 -10.55 12.98 4.56
N LEU A 319 -10.02 13.44 3.44
CA LEU A 319 -9.68 14.85 3.22
C LEU A 319 -10.91 15.79 3.32
N LEU A 320 -12.07 15.31 2.85
CA LEU A 320 -13.29 16.12 2.84
C LEU A 320 -14.09 16.03 4.14
N GLU A 321 -14.06 14.90 4.84
CA GLU A 321 -15.06 14.62 5.87
C GLU A 321 -14.50 14.31 7.26
N SER A 322 -13.23 13.86 7.39
CA SER A 322 -12.71 13.40 8.69
C SER A 322 -12.34 14.53 9.66
N GLY A 323 -12.05 15.72 9.13
CA GLY A 323 -11.54 16.84 9.91
C GLY A 323 -10.08 16.71 10.34
N VAL A 324 -9.30 15.79 9.75
CA VAL A 324 -7.84 15.73 9.91
C VAL A 324 -7.15 16.70 8.96
N SER A 325 -5.88 17.02 9.24
CA SER A 325 -5.10 17.84 8.33
C SER A 325 -4.78 17.08 7.02
N THR A 326 -4.50 17.83 5.96
CA THR A 326 -4.06 17.24 4.67
C THR A 326 -2.83 16.37 4.85
N GLU A 327 -1.90 16.80 5.68
CA GLU A 327 -0.66 16.07 5.99
C GLU A 327 -0.93 14.73 6.66
N GLU A 328 -1.84 14.70 7.64
CA GLU A 328 -2.22 13.47 8.35
C GLU A 328 -2.94 12.49 7.40
N ALA A 329 -3.85 13.00 6.56
CA ALA A 329 -4.56 12.17 5.58
C ALA A 329 -3.60 11.55 4.55
N LEU A 330 -2.71 12.36 3.97
CA LEU A 330 -1.69 11.90 3.02
C LEU A 330 -0.75 10.88 3.65
N ALA A 331 -0.36 11.07 4.91
CA ALA A 331 0.57 10.17 5.59
C ALA A 331 0.05 8.73 5.65
N LEU A 332 -1.26 8.51 5.80
CA LEU A 332 -1.88 7.18 5.88
C LEU A 332 -1.59 6.29 4.66
N VAL A 333 -1.38 6.90 3.50
CA VAL A 333 -1.18 6.21 2.19
C VAL A 333 0.17 6.55 1.55
N THR A 334 1.07 7.19 2.28
CA THR A 334 2.40 7.60 1.79
C THR A 334 3.48 7.32 2.83
N SER A 335 3.82 8.29 3.68
CA SER A 335 4.94 8.21 4.61
C SER A 335 4.77 7.14 5.69
N ASN A 336 3.58 6.91 6.24
CA ASN A 336 3.36 5.85 7.21
C ASN A 336 3.65 4.47 6.62
N VAL A 337 3.21 4.26 5.36
CA VAL A 337 3.48 3.02 4.61
C VAL A 337 4.98 2.88 4.36
N ALA A 338 5.65 3.96 3.89
CA ALA A 338 7.08 3.96 3.61
C ALA A 338 7.91 3.65 4.86
N ASP A 339 7.59 4.27 5.99
CA ASP A 339 8.28 4.06 7.27
C ASP A 339 8.14 2.62 7.76
N ARG A 340 6.91 2.10 7.70
CA ARG A 340 6.60 0.73 8.08
C ARG A 340 7.36 -0.28 7.22
N LEU A 341 7.45 -0.04 5.91
CA LEU A 341 8.13 -0.90 4.95
C LEU A 341 9.64 -0.61 4.83
N LYS A 342 10.16 0.38 5.59
CA LYS A 342 11.56 0.86 5.51
C LYS A 342 11.99 1.24 4.09
N LEU A 343 11.10 1.84 3.33
CA LEU A 343 11.37 2.32 1.97
C LEU A 343 11.78 3.80 2.02
N ALA A 344 13.03 4.07 2.39
CA ALA A 344 13.53 5.40 2.71
C ALA A 344 13.34 6.44 1.60
N ASN A 345 13.38 6.01 0.32
CA ASN A 345 13.26 6.90 -0.83
C ASN A 345 11.82 7.06 -1.32
N LYS A 346 10.82 6.53 -0.59
CA LYS A 346 9.41 6.52 -0.95
C LYS A 346 8.53 7.31 0.02
N GLY A 347 7.32 7.62 -0.39
CA GLY A 347 6.28 8.23 0.44
C GLY A 347 6.55 9.68 0.86
N ARG A 348 7.61 10.31 0.33
CA ARG A 348 8.01 11.70 0.65
C ARG A 348 8.58 12.39 -0.57
N LEU A 349 8.30 13.71 -0.67
CA LEU A 349 8.94 14.58 -1.66
C LEU A 349 10.13 15.29 -1.01
N SER A 350 11.32 14.86 -1.35
CA SER A 350 12.59 15.53 -0.99
C SER A 350 13.65 15.23 -2.04
N ALA A 351 14.66 16.10 -2.11
CA ALA A 351 15.78 15.88 -3.03
C ALA A 351 16.47 14.54 -2.73
N GLY A 352 16.77 13.78 -3.77
CA GLY A 352 17.34 12.44 -3.72
C GLY A 352 16.33 11.31 -3.67
N ASN A 353 15.06 11.57 -3.33
CA ASN A 353 14.01 10.54 -3.33
C ASN A 353 13.55 10.21 -4.76
N ASP A 354 12.90 9.07 -4.87
CA ASP A 354 12.24 8.68 -6.12
C ASP A 354 11.18 9.70 -6.53
N ALA A 355 11.13 10.01 -7.80
CA ALA A 355 10.17 10.95 -8.35
C ALA A 355 8.80 10.26 -8.60
N ASP A 356 8.16 9.91 -7.50
CA ASP A 356 6.81 9.36 -7.43
C ASP A 356 5.88 10.42 -6.84
N LEU A 357 5.04 11.05 -7.66
CA LEU A 357 4.19 12.15 -7.21
C LEU A 357 2.88 12.25 -7.97
N LEU A 358 1.92 12.92 -7.34
CA LEU A 358 0.63 13.24 -7.90
C LEU A 358 0.44 14.75 -7.97
N ILE A 359 -0.34 15.21 -8.96
CA ILE A 359 -0.89 16.57 -8.96
C ILE A 359 -2.40 16.44 -8.81
N ILE A 360 -2.94 17.08 -7.78
CA ILE A 360 -4.35 16.97 -7.36
C ILE A 360 -4.97 18.34 -7.30
N THR A 361 -6.13 18.51 -7.95
CA THR A 361 -6.94 19.73 -7.83
C THR A 361 -7.53 19.80 -6.41
N PRO A 362 -7.28 20.86 -5.63
CA PRO A 362 -7.73 20.90 -4.23
C PRO A 362 -9.23 21.13 -4.03
N SER A 363 -9.92 21.73 -5.01
CA SER A 363 -11.35 22.11 -4.87
C SER A 363 -12.29 20.91 -4.79
N ASP A 364 -11.96 19.83 -5.48
CA ASP A 364 -12.78 18.63 -5.60
C ASP A 364 -12.00 17.33 -5.39
N ILE A 365 -10.71 17.46 -5.03
CA ILE A 365 -9.77 16.36 -4.83
C ILE A 365 -9.75 15.43 -6.05
N THR A 366 -9.48 16.01 -7.22
CA THR A 366 -9.40 15.28 -8.51
C THR A 366 -7.95 15.08 -8.92
N LEU A 367 -7.60 13.86 -9.31
CA LEU A 367 -6.27 13.47 -9.77
C LEU A 367 -6.05 13.97 -11.21
N ARG A 368 -5.08 14.90 -11.40
CA ARG A 368 -4.71 15.44 -12.70
C ARG A 368 -3.50 14.71 -13.31
N TYR A 369 -2.44 14.53 -12.53
CA TYR A 369 -1.21 13.89 -13.01
C TYR A 369 -0.77 12.79 -12.06
N VAL A 370 -0.20 11.76 -12.65
CA VAL A 370 0.57 10.71 -11.95
C VAL A 370 1.94 10.67 -12.59
N VAL A 371 2.96 10.87 -11.78
CA VAL A 371 4.36 10.67 -12.16
C VAL A 371 4.90 9.51 -11.34
N ALA A 372 5.40 8.48 -12.01
CA ALA A 372 6.03 7.35 -11.36
C ALA A 372 7.46 7.19 -11.89
N LYS A 373 8.43 7.09 -10.98
CA LYS A 373 9.86 7.02 -11.32
C LYS A 373 10.28 8.12 -12.32
N GLY A 374 9.74 9.33 -12.15
CA GLY A 374 10.03 10.49 -13.00
C GLY A 374 9.40 10.46 -14.38
N VAL A 375 8.53 9.51 -14.67
CA VAL A 375 7.81 9.40 -15.94
C VAL A 375 6.35 9.79 -15.74
N ILE A 376 5.84 10.66 -16.61
CA ILE A 376 4.43 11.04 -16.60
C ILE A 376 3.62 9.85 -17.09
N MET A 377 2.78 9.28 -16.22
CA MET A 377 1.91 8.14 -16.49
C MET A 377 0.48 8.59 -16.83
N MET A 378 0.00 9.64 -16.16
CA MET A 378 -1.28 10.29 -16.39
C MET A 378 -1.08 11.79 -16.59
N ARG A 379 -1.80 12.37 -17.53
CA ARG A 379 -1.82 13.81 -17.83
C ARG A 379 -3.25 14.30 -17.94
N GLU A 380 -3.61 15.31 -17.14
CA GLU A 380 -4.95 15.89 -17.07
C GLU A 380 -6.07 14.83 -17.02
N GLY A 381 -5.91 13.87 -16.08
CA GLY A 381 -6.87 12.78 -15.87
C GLY A 381 -6.83 11.67 -16.93
N THR A 382 -6.01 11.83 -17.99
CA THR A 382 -5.90 10.82 -19.06
C THR A 382 -4.64 9.98 -18.88
N ILE A 383 -4.79 8.65 -18.82
CA ILE A 383 -3.65 7.71 -18.77
C ILE A 383 -2.94 7.72 -20.12
N ILE A 384 -1.65 8.11 -20.11
CA ILE A 384 -0.82 8.20 -21.33
C ILE A 384 0.24 7.10 -21.41
N ARG A 385 0.40 6.31 -20.33
CA ARG A 385 1.25 5.13 -20.29
C ARG A 385 0.43 3.95 -19.85
N LYS A 386 0.40 2.92 -20.66
CA LYS A 386 -0.32 1.67 -20.44
C LYS A 386 0.65 0.52 -20.34
N GLY A 387 0.22 -0.59 -19.75
CA GLY A 387 0.98 -1.84 -19.73
C GLY A 387 1.15 -2.43 -21.12
N THR A 388 2.08 -3.33 -21.27
CA THR A 388 2.52 -3.89 -22.57
C THR A 388 1.37 -4.49 -23.38
N PHE A 389 0.37 -5.07 -22.74
CA PHE A 389 -0.75 -5.76 -23.37
C PHE A 389 -2.10 -5.02 -23.20
N GLU A 390 -2.07 -3.78 -22.78
CA GLU A 390 -3.28 -2.95 -22.71
C GLU A 390 -3.54 -2.27 -24.07
N SER A 391 -4.77 -2.38 -24.55
CA SER A 391 -5.19 -1.69 -25.80
C SER A 391 -5.05 -0.17 -25.68
N CYS A 392 -4.62 0.45 -26.75
CA CYS A 392 -4.49 1.92 -26.88
C CYS A 392 -5.83 2.63 -26.82
#